data_7caa4942dae3923ed17885b2b808bcff
#
_entry.id   7caa4942dae3923ed17885b2b808bcff
#
_cell.length_a   1.000
_cell.length_b   1.000
_cell.length_c   1.000
_cell.angle_alpha   90.00
_cell.angle_beta   90.00
_cell.angle_gamma   90.00
#
_symmetry.space_group_name_H-M   'P 1'
#
loop_
_entity.id
_entity.type
_entity.pdbx_description
1 polymer ?
#
loop_
_entity_poly.entity_id
_entity_poly.type
_entity_poly.pdbx_seq_one_letter_code
_entity_poly.pdbx_strand_id
1 'polypeptide(L)'
;MMKKNNLPIVLKPLTESFIREASQLYESSFPYAERRPTQQWLLKYQSSDIFKIDAIIINGEFDGFISYWLMDSFIYVEHFATMPQCRGMGIGGCVIELFRNKVKCPIVLEVEPPADDVSRRRIGFYKRHGFYQLSQAYMQPSYHEGGSSF
;
A
#
# COMPACT_ATOMS: atom_id res chain seq x y z
N MET A 1 -2.63 -17.02 24.09
CA MET A 1 -2.79 -16.70 22.65
C MET A 1 -1.80 -15.61 22.28
N MET A 2 -1.06 -15.79 21.21
CA MET A 2 -0.09 -14.79 20.74
C MET A 2 -0.82 -13.67 20.02
N LYS A 3 -0.37 -12.42 20.25
CA LYS A 3 -0.86 -11.27 19.46
C LYS A 3 -0.34 -11.35 18.03
N LYS A 4 -1.09 -10.82 17.07
CA LYS A 4 -0.70 -10.86 15.65
C LYS A 4 0.67 -10.24 15.40
N ASN A 5 1.03 -9.16 16.10
CA ASN A 5 2.32 -8.51 15.92
C ASN A 5 3.52 -9.33 16.40
N ASN A 6 3.27 -10.45 17.09
CA ASN A 6 4.32 -11.39 17.49
C ASN A 6 4.42 -12.60 16.56
N LEU A 7 3.57 -12.69 15.55
CA LEU A 7 3.57 -13.77 14.58
C LEU A 7 4.40 -13.39 13.36
N PRO A 8 4.97 -14.38 12.67
CA PRO A 8 5.71 -14.10 11.44
C PRO A 8 4.83 -13.44 10.38
N ILE A 9 5.34 -12.39 9.77
CA ILE A 9 4.67 -11.69 8.67
C ILE A 9 5.36 -12.09 7.38
N VAL A 10 4.59 -12.45 6.38
CA VAL A 10 5.09 -12.86 5.07
C VAL A 10 4.48 -11.96 4.00
N LEU A 11 5.31 -11.50 3.06
CA LEU A 11 4.86 -10.80 1.86
C LEU A 11 4.92 -11.78 0.69
N LYS A 12 3.79 -12.03 0.06
CA LYS A 12 3.67 -12.95 -1.08
C LYS A 12 2.87 -12.31 -2.19
N PRO A 13 3.15 -12.62 -3.45
CA PRO A 13 2.28 -12.15 -4.53
C PRO A 13 0.83 -12.50 -4.24
N LEU A 14 -0.07 -11.56 -4.52
CA LEU A 14 -1.50 -11.78 -4.31
C LEU A 14 -1.98 -12.93 -5.19
N THR A 15 -2.58 -13.93 -4.56
CA THR A 15 -3.12 -15.10 -5.25
C THR A 15 -4.64 -15.04 -5.32
N GLU A 16 -5.20 -15.86 -6.17
CA GLU A 16 -6.65 -15.97 -6.38
C GLU A 16 -7.40 -16.21 -5.07
N SER A 17 -6.79 -16.95 -4.15
CA SER A 17 -7.40 -17.25 -2.85
C SER A 17 -7.75 -16.01 -2.01
N PHE A 18 -7.06 -14.90 -2.22
CA PHE A 18 -7.22 -13.70 -1.40
C PHE A 18 -7.74 -12.50 -2.19
N ILE A 19 -8.15 -12.70 -3.47
CA ILE A 19 -8.60 -11.58 -4.31
C ILE A 19 -9.82 -10.89 -3.74
N ARG A 20 -10.79 -11.65 -3.20
CA ARG A 20 -11.98 -11.05 -2.61
C ARG A 20 -11.63 -10.14 -1.43
N GLU A 21 -10.80 -10.64 -0.52
CA GLU A 21 -10.40 -9.87 0.67
C GLU A 21 -9.59 -8.63 0.29
N ALA A 22 -8.67 -8.78 -0.65
CA ALA A 22 -7.89 -7.65 -1.15
C ALA A 22 -8.77 -6.60 -1.82
N SER A 23 -9.75 -7.03 -2.63
CA SER A 23 -10.67 -6.13 -3.31
C SER A 23 -11.52 -5.34 -2.32
N GLN A 24 -12.05 -6.01 -1.30
CA GLN A 24 -12.84 -5.35 -0.26
C GLN A 24 -12.00 -4.34 0.52
N LEU A 25 -10.78 -4.70 0.86
CA LEU A 25 -9.88 -3.79 1.58
C LEU A 25 -9.51 -2.58 0.71
N TYR A 26 -9.25 -2.80 -0.58
CA TYR A 26 -8.94 -1.73 -1.52
C TYR A 26 -10.10 -0.72 -1.58
N GLU A 27 -11.31 -1.21 -1.71
CA GLU A 27 -12.51 -0.35 -1.80
C GLU A 27 -12.82 0.37 -0.49
N SER A 28 -12.61 -0.27 0.64
CA SER A 28 -12.91 0.33 1.94
C SER A 28 -11.82 1.27 2.45
N SER A 29 -10.57 1.10 2.01
CA SER A 29 -9.44 1.87 2.51
C SER A 29 -9.19 3.16 1.72
N PHE A 30 -9.64 3.24 0.48
CA PHE A 30 -9.34 4.37 -0.39
C PHE A 30 -10.62 4.94 -1.00
N PRO A 31 -10.82 6.29 -0.92
CA PRO A 31 -11.97 6.91 -1.58
C PRO A 31 -11.97 6.65 -3.08
N TYR A 32 -13.15 6.73 -3.69
CA TYR A 32 -13.33 6.47 -5.12
C TYR A 32 -12.33 7.28 -5.98
N ALA A 33 -12.11 8.54 -5.62
CA ALA A 33 -11.21 9.42 -6.38
C ALA A 33 -9.72 9.03 -6.26
N GLU A 34 -9.36 8.21 -5.26
CA GLU A 34 -7.97 7.83 -4.99
C GLU A 34 -7.65 6.41 -5.38
N ARG A 35 -8.58 5.74 -6.08
CA ARG A 35 -8.36 4.35 -6.50
C ARG A 35 -8.94 4.09 -7.88
N ARG A 36 -8.44 3.05 -8.53
CA ARG A 36 -9.00 2.57 -9.80
C ARG A 36 -10.29 1.80 -9.52
N PRO A 37 -11.18 1.66 -10.51
CA PRO A 37 -12.22 0.63 -10.42
C PRO A 37 -11.57 -0.72 -10.13
N THR A 38 -12.17 -1.48 -9.22
CA THR A 38 -11.55 -2.71 -8.69
C THR A 38 -11.17 -3.70 -9.79
N GLN A 39 -12.04 -3.88 -10.79
CA GLN A 39 -11.73 -4.79 -11.89
C GLN A 39 -10.53 -4.34 -12.71
N GLN A 40 -10.36 -3.03 -12.93
CA GLN A 40 -9.20 -2.50 -13.62
C GLN A 40 -7.91 -2.67 -12.81
N TRP A 41 -7.99 -2.54 -11.50
CA TRP A 41 -6.88 -2.77 -10.59
C TRP A 41 -6.39 -4.22 -10.70
N LEU A 42 -7.31 -5.17 -10.65
CA LEU A 42 -6.99 -6.58 -10.79
C LEU A 42 -6.49 -6.95 -12.18
N LEU A 43 -7.11 -6.40 -13.24
CA LEU A 43 -6.65 -6.63 -14.61
C LEU A 43 -5.24 -6.08 -14.81
N LYS A 44 -4.93 -4.91 -14.27
CA LYS A 44 -3.60 -4.34 -14.37
C LYS A 44 -2.57 -5.25 -13.70
N TYR A 45 -2.90 -5.79 -12.53
CA TYR A 45 -2.03 -6.73 -11.83
C TYR A 45 -1.80 -7.99 -12.65
N GLN A 46 -2.84 -8.53 -13.26
CA GLN A 46 -2.76 -9.78 -14.03
C GLN A 46 -2.02 -9.61 -15.34
N SER A 47 -2.08 -8.43 -15.95
CA SER A 47 -1.56 -8.20 -17.30
C SER A 47 -0.22 -7.45 -17.37
N SER A 48 0.19 -6.78 -16.31
CA SER A 48 1.39 -5.96 -16.31
C SER A 48 2.58 -6.70 -15.71
N ASP A 49 3.75 -6.56 -16.33
CA ASP A 49 5.00 -7.10 -15.77
C ASP A 49 5.60 -6.21 -14.70
N ILE A 50 5.16 -4.95 -14.60
CA ILE A 50 5.75 -3.97 -13.69
C ILE A 50 4.83 -3.56 -12.55
N PHE A 51 3.53 -3.83 -12.64
CA PHE A 51 2.60 -3.55 -11.54
C PHE A 51 2.42 -4.80 -10.69
N LYS A 52 2.74 -4.70 -9.41
CA LYS A 52 2.73 -5.82 -8.47
C LYS A 52 1.81 -5.54 -7.30
N ILE A 53 1.21 -6.62 -6.77
CA ILE A 53 0.47 -6.57 -5.52
C ILE A 53 0.99 -7.70 -4.65
N ASP A 54 1.56 -7.35 -3.50
CA ASP A 54 1.96 -8.33 -2.50
C ASP A 54 0.90 -8.36 -1.39
N ALA A 55 0.45 -9.56 -1.07
CA ALA A 55 -0.43 -9.77 0.07
C ALA A 55 0.41 -9.86 1.35
N ILE A 56 -0.13 -9.28 2.42
CA ILE A 56 0.44 -9.37 3.76
C ILE A 56 -0.25 -10.55 4.44
N ILE A 57 0.53 -11.59 4.73
CA ILE A 57 0.00 -12.83 5.31
C ILE A 57 0.56 -13.01 6.71
N ILE A 58 -0.32 -13.16 7.69
CA ILE A 58 0.06 -13.40 9.08
C ILE A 58 -0.68 -14.66 9.55
N ASN A 59 0.07 -15.68 9.92
CA ASN A 59 -0.50 -16.97 10.36
C ASN A 59 -1.48 -17.56 9.33
N GLY A 60 -1.12 -17.45 8.04
CA GLY A 60 -1.94 -17.96 6.95
C GLY A 60 -3.15 -17.13 6.57
N GLU A 61 -3.40 -16.02 7.27
CA GLU A 61 -4.53 -15.14 7.01
C GLU A 61 -4.12 -13.90 6.24
N PHE A 62 -5.01 -13.42 5.37
CA PHE A 62 -4.82 -12.15 4.66
C PHE A 62 -5.05 -10.98 5.63
N ASP A 63 -4.04 -10.14 5.80
CA ASP A 63 -4.11 -9.01 6.70
C ASP A 63 -3.77 -7.67 6.05
N GLY A 64 -3.63 -7.64 4.74
CA GLY A 64 -3.40 -6.40 4.01
C GLY A 64 -2.70 -6.64 2.68
N PHE A 65 -2.35 -5.55 2.02
CA PHE A 65 -1.60 -5.61 0.76
C PHE A 65 -0.75 -4.36 0.59
N ILE A 66 0.23 -4.49 -0.31
CA ILE A 66 0.99 -3.35 -0.81
C ILE A 66 1.04 -3.48 -2.33
N SER A 67 0.62 -2.44 -3.05
CA SER A 67 0.67 -2.42 -4.50
C SER A 67 1.70 -1.41 -4.97
N TYR A 68 2.48 -1.78 -5.98
CA TYR A 68 3.64 -0.98 -6.36
C TYR A 68 4.02 -1.23 -7.80
N TRP A 69 4.77 -0.26 -8.34
CA TRP A 69 5.28 -0.29 -9.71
C TRP A 69 6.79 -0.44 -9.68
N LEU A 70 7.30 -1.37 -10.49
CA LEU A 70 8.74 -1.55 -10.69
C LEU A 70 9.20 -0.54 -11.73
N MET A 71 9.88 0.51 -11.26
CA MET A 71 10.47 1.51 -12.15
C MET A 71 11.95 1.18 -12.39
N ASP A 72 12.60 1.87 -13.32
CA ASP A 72 13.97 1.52 -13.70
C ASP A 72 14.95 1.63 -12.54
N SER A 73 14.81 2.65 -11.70
CA SER A 73 15.77 2.90 -10.62
C SER A 73 15.13 2.98 -9.24
N PHE A 74 13.82 2.79 -9.13
CA PHE A 74 13.10 2.88 -7.86
C PHE A 74 11.80 2.09 -7.94
N ILE A 75 11.15 1.93 -6.80
CA ILE A 75 9.81 1.36 -6.71
C ILE A 75 8.85 2.44 -6.27
N TYR A 76 7.72 2.56 -6.97
CA TYR A 76 6.65 3.48 -6.59
C TYR A 76 5.54 2.70 -5.92
N VAL A 77 5.32 2.95 -4.62
CA VAL A 77 4.21 2.35 -3.88
C VAL A 77 2.97 3.19 -4.13
N GLU A 78 1.96 2.56 -4.72
CA GLU A 78 0.72 3.25 -5.06
C GLU A 78 -0.31 3.17 -3.94
N HIS A 79 -0.49 1.98 -3.36
CA HIS A 79 -1.43 1.77 -2.25
C HIS A 79 -0.85 0.78 -1.25
N PHE A 80 -1.07 1.07 0.03
CA PHE A 80 -0.66 0.20 1.14
C PHE A 80 -1.77 0.26 2.19
N ALA A 81 -2.31 -0.89 2.54
CA ALA A 81 -3.40 -0.99 3.50
C ALA A 81 -3.29 -2.25 4.34
N THR A 82 -3.64 -2.12 5.61
CA THR A 82 -3.77 -3.25 6.53
C THR A 82 -5.23 -3.39 6.96
N MET A 83 -5.62 -4.63 7.27
CA MET A 83 -6.97 -4.88 7.78
C MET A 83 -7.19 -4.13 9.09
N PRO A 84 -8.43 -3.68 9.39
CA PRO A 84 -8.70 -2.89 10.61
C PRO A 84 -8.24 -3.57 11.90
N GLN A 85 -8.36 -4.89 12.01
CA GLN A 85 -7.95 -5.63 13.21
C GLN A 85 -6.44 -5.61 13.44
N CYS A 86 -5.66 -5.21 12.44
CA CYS A 86 -4.20 -5.16 12.55
C CYS A 86 -3.69 -3.77 12.95
N ARG A 87 -4.56 -2.77 12.94
CA ARG A 87 -4.14 -1.39 13.22
C ARG A 87 -3.83 -1.20 14.70
N GLY A 88 -2.86 -0.35 14.99
CA GLY A 88 -2.44 -0.08 16.35
C GLY A 88 -1.52 -1.12 16.97
N MET A 89 -1.08 -2.12 16.21
CA MET A 89 -0.20 -3.19 16.70
C MET A 89 1.23 -3.11 16.16
N GLY A 90 1.56 -2.05 15.43
CA GLY A 90 2.89 -1.91 14.82
C GLY A 90 3.12 -2.78 13.59
N ILE A 91 2.08 -3.42 13.07
CA ILE A 91 2.18 -4.32 11.90
C ILE A 91 2.60 -3.54 10.65
N GLY A 92 2.03 -2.35 10.44
CA GLY A 92 2.39 -1.52 9.29
C GLY A 92 3.87 -1.21 9.24
N GLY A 93 4.48 -0.88 10.38
CA GLY A 93 5.92 -0.63 10.44
C GLY A 93 6.74 -1.86 10.12
N CYS A 94 6.34 -3.02 10.65
CA CYS A 94 7.01 -4.28 10.32
C CYS A 94 6.93 -4.60 8.83
N VAL A 95 5.78 -4.35 8.21
CA VAL A 95 5.59 -4.59 6.77
C VAL A 95 6.50 -3.68 5.94
N ILE A 96 6.59 -2.41 6.28
CA ILE A 96 7.45 -1.46 5.57
C ILE A 96 8.90 -1.90 5.66
N GLU A 97 9.36 -2.35 6.82
CA GLU A 97 10.73 -2.83 6.97
C GLU A 97 10.98 -4.11 6.16
N LEU A 98 10.04 -5.06 6.18
CA LEU A 98 10.13 -6.26 5.36
C LEU A 98 10.16 -5.91 3.87
N PHE A 99 9.33 -4.97 3.44
CA PHE A 99 9.26 -4.54 2.05
C PHE A 99 10.58 -3.91 1.61
N ARG A 100 11.16 -3.04 2.43
CA ARG A 100 12.46 -2.44 2.14
C ARG A 100 13.54 -3.49 1.96
N ASN A 101 13.58 -4.49 2.83
CA ASN A 101 14.54 -5.57 2.75
C ASN A 101 14.34 -6.45 1.52
N LYS A 102 13.10 -6.60 1.09
CA LYS A 102 12.76 -7.38 -0.11
C LYS A 102 13.21 -6.68 -1.39
N VAL A 103 12.91 -5.39 -1.53
CA VAL A 103 13.13 -4.67 -2.80
C VAL A 103 14.53 -4.10 -2.93
N LYS A 104 15.18 -3.71 -1.86
CA LYS A 104 16.58 -3.23 -1.82
C LYS A 104 16.89 -2.11 -2.82
N CYS A 105 15.93 -1.22 -3.03
CA CYS A 105 16.09 -0.05 -3.88
C CYS A 105 15.27 1.11 -3.31
N PRO A 106 15.47 2.34 -3.79
CA PRO A 106 14.69 3.47 -3.31
C PRO A 106 13.19 3.22 -3.48
N ILE A 107 12.41 3.62 -2.47
CA ILE A 107 10.95 3.53 -2.48
C ILE A 107 10.40 4.94 -2.49
N VAL A 108 9.51 5.21 -3.44
CA VAL A 108 8.81 6.49 -3.57
C VAL A 108 7.33 6.24 -3.34
N LEU A 109 6.70 7.13 -2.60
CA LEU A 109 5.24 7.11 -2.44
C LEU A 109 4.74 8.54 -2.31
N GLU A 110 3.44 8.71 -2.50
CA GLU A 110 2.78 9.99 -2.34
C GLU A 110 1.91 9.97 -1.11
N VAL A 111 1.86 11.08 -0.40
CA VAL A 111 0.97 11.27 0.74
C VAL A 111 0.22 12.58 0.56
N GLU A 112 -0.97 12.66 1.14
CA GLU A 112 -1.74 13.88 1.12
C GLU A 112 -1.04 14.98 1.94
N PRO A 113 -1.24 16.26 1.59
CA PRO A 113 -0.79 17.37 2.44
C PRO A 113 -1.34 17.22 3.85
N PRO A 114 -0.64 17.76 4.88
CA PRO A 114 -1.04 17.56 6.28
C PRO A 114 -2.24 18.42 6.66
N ALA A 115 -3.38 18.19 6.01
CA ALA A 115 -4.60 18.97 6.17
C ALA A 115 -5.46 18.54 7.35
N ASP A 116 -5.32 17.28 7.80
CA ASP A 116 -6.09 16.73 8.92
C ASP A 116 -5.24 15.78 9.75
N ASP A 117 -5.83 15.22 10.82
CA ASP A 117 -5.11 14.34 11.72
C ASP A 117 -4.70 13.02 11.06
N VAL A 118 -5.51 12.52 10.14
CA VAL A 118 -5.21 11.28 9.42
C VAL A 118 -4.00 11.47 8.51
N SER A 119 -3.97 12.56 7.74
CA SER A 119 -2.85 12.88 6.86
C SER A 119 -1.56 13.11 7.67
N ARG A 120 -1.65 13.83 8.79
CA ARG A 120 -0.48 14.08 9.65
C ARG A 120 0.06 12.80 10.26
N ARG A 121 -0.80 11.88 10.68
CA ARG A 121 -0.37 10.58 11.22
C ARG A 121 0.32 9.73 10.16
N ARG A 122 -0.18 9.76 8.93
CA ARG A 122 0.42 9.03 7.82
C ARG A 122 1.80 9.57 7.50
N ILE A 123 1.96 10.89 7.41
CA ILE A 123 3.26 11.52 7.19
C ILE A 123 4.22 11.14 8.32
N GLY A 124 3.76 11.23 9.57
CA GLY A 124 4.57 10.86 10.74
C GLY A 124 4.99 9.40 10.72
N PHE A 125 4.10 8.51 10.32
CA PHE A 125 4.41 7.09 10.17
C PHE A 125 5.58 6.87 9.21
N TYR A 126 5.50 7.46 8.02
CA TYR A 126 6.57 7.29 7.03
C TYR A 126 7.88 7.93 7.48
N LYS A 127 7.82 9.10 8.12
CA LYS A 127 9.03 9.75 8.65
C LYS A 127 9.72 8.88 9.71
N ARG A 128 8.94 8.25 10.60
CA ARG A 128 9.51 7.35 11.62
C ARG A 128 10.20 6.14 11.00
N HIS A 129 9.79 5.75 9.81
CA HIS A 129 10.37 4.61 9.09
C HIS A 129 11.40 5.01 8.05
N GLY A 130 11.97 6.21 8.19
CA GLY A 130 13.12 6.63 7.41
C GLY A 130 12.81 7.28 6.08
N PHE A 131 11.54 7.58 5.81
CA PHE A 131 11.17 8.34 4.62
C PHE A 131 11.35 9.83 4.87
N TYR A 132 11.69 10.57 3.83
CA TYR A 132 11.77 12.02 3.91
C TYR A 132 11.00 12.64 2.74
N GLN A 133 10.52 13.84 2.98
CA GLN A 133 9.68 14.54 2.02
C GLN A 133 10.53 15.20 0.95
N LEU A 134 10.14 15.00 -0.33
CA LEU A 134 10.75 15.73 -1.42
C LEU A 134 10.12 17.10 -1.53
N SER A 135 10.92 18.09 -1.94
CA SER A 135 10.50 19.47 -2.01
C SER A 135 9.72 19.81 -3.29
N GLN A 136 9.69 18.92 -4.27
CA GLN A 136 8.99 19.17 -5.53
C GLN A 136 7.50 18.94 -5.39
N ALA A 137 6.72 19.89 -5.91
CA ALA A 137 5.28 19.72 -6.03
C ALA A 137 4.96 18.78 -7.18
N TYR A 138 4.01 17.89 -6.98
CA TYR A 138 3.55 16.95 -7.99
C TYR A 138 2.04 16.81 -7.89
N MET A 139 1.38 16.82 -9.05
CA MET A 139 -0.07 16.66 -9.16
C MET A 139 -0.36 15.30 -9.78
N GLN A 140 -0.95 14.39 -8.99
CA GLN A 140 -1.30 13.08 -9.49
C GLN A 140 -2.51 13.17 -10.44
N PRO A 141 -2.45 12.54 -11.61
CA PRO A 141 -3.61 12.47 -12.51
C PRO A 141 -4.78 11.72 -11.87
N SER A 142 -5.99 12.10 -12.27
CA SER A 142 -7.19 11.41 -11.79
C SER A 142 -7.22 9.96 -12.29
N TYR A 143 -7.73 9.05 -11.46
CA TYR A 143 -7.95 7.66 -11.83
C TYR A 143 -9.19 7.46 -12.70
N HIS A 144 -10.04 8.48 -12.80
CA HIS A 144 -11.34 8.40 -13.48
C HIS A 144 -11.46 9.51 -14.50
N GLU A 145 -12.10 9.21 -15.63
CA GLU A 145 -12.39 10.21 -16.65
C GLU A 145 -13.26 11.31 -16.04
N GLY A 146 -12.85 12.57 -16.24
CA GLY A 146 -13.56 13.73 -15.70
C GLY A 146 -13.33 13.97 -14.22
N GLY A 147 -12.47 13.18 -13.58
CA GLY A 147 -12.13 13.37 -12.18
C GLY A 147 -11.12 14.48 -11.96
N SER A 148 -10.99 14.92 -10.70
CA SER A 148 -10.00 15.92 -10.34
C SER A 148 -8.62 15.31 -10.14
N SER A 149 -7.57 16.15 -10.25
CA SER A 149 -6.20 15.77 -9.93
C SER A 149 -5.90 16.04 -8.46
N PHE A 150 -4.94 15.33 -7.92
CA PHE A 150 -4.47 15.55 -6.56
C PHE A 150 -3.30 16.51 -6.52
#